data_834d7ac45c16d652ee57bf41f568a974
#
_entry.id   834d7ac45c16d652ee57bf41f568a974
#
_cell.length_a   1.000
_cell.length_b   1.000
_cell.length_c   1.000
_cell.angle_alpha   90.00
_cell.angle_beta   90.00
_cell.angle_gamma   90.00
#
_symmetry.space_group_name_H-M   'P 1'
#
loop_
_entity.id
_entity.type
_entity.pdbx_description
1 polymer ?
#
loop_
_entity_poly.entity_id
_entity_poly.type
_entity_poly.pdbx_seq_one_letter_code
_entity_poly.pdbx_strand_id
1 'polypeptide(L)'
;MTDPAPSVASLDTIVSLAKRRGFVFPSSEIYGGINAVWDYGPLGVELKNNVKRAWWRQMVQERDDIVGLDAGILMHPQVWVTSGHVESFSDPLVECATDKLRFRLDELPGTDTLTETQKRDPDIVAKLGLKCPVDGGPLSAPRRFNLMFRTFMGPVEEDAAVIYLRPETAQGSYVNFRNVQQSMRRKLPFGIAQIGKSFRNEISPGNFVFRMREFEQMEMQYFVPPADAARIFEEWLPRRWAWYRDYGVAEQPLRFREHAPDELAHYAKKAIDVEYRFPFGWKELEGIHNRGNFDLSRHQQESGQNLEYFDQATNESFIPWIVETAGGPDRAAFTFLIDSYREEEVRGETRVSLALHPELAPYKVAVLPLLKKRPEIVELCQRIVADLRRDVMAVYDDTASIGKLYRRQDEIGTPWCVTVDVDSLDDNAVTVRDRDTMSQERVPVEGVKRLILDRLSASHPA
;
A
#
# COMPACT_ATOMS: atom_id res chain seq x y z
N MET A 1 32.02 15.20 -4.71
CA MET A 1 30.97 15.53 -5.70
C MET A 1 29.76 14.78 -5.25
N THR A 2 28.77 15.47 -4.74
CA THR A 2 27.49 14.85 -4.36
C THR A 2 26.75 14.52 -5.66
N ASP A 3 26.48 13.24 -5.88
CA ASP A 3 25.58 12.83 -6.97
C ASP A 3 24.29 13.64 -6.88
N PRO A 4 23.81 14.21 -8.00
CA PRO A 4 22.53 14.91 -7.99
C PRO A 4 21.47 13.88 -7.57
N ALA A 5 20.65 14.25 -6.59
CA ALA A 5 19.53 13.43 -6.16
C ALA A 5 18.75 13.00 -7.42
N PRO A 6 18.42 11.70 -7.56
CA PRO A 6 17.68 11.22 -8.72
C PRO A 6 16.43 12.09 -8.89
N SER A 7 16.24 12.64 -10.08
CA SER A 7 15.04 13.42 -10.38
C SER A 7 13.84 12.49 -10.21
N VAL A 8 12.98 12.77 -9.24
CA VAL A 8 11.74 12.02 -9.05
C VAL A 8 10.95 12.12 -10.35
N ALA A 9 10.67 10.99 -10.99
CA ALA A 9 9.89 10.96 -12.21
C ALA A 9 8.55 11.69 -12.01
N SER A 10 8.08 12.39 -13.03
CA SER A 10 6.80 13.08 -12.95
C SER A 10 5.66 12.07 -12.73
N LEU A 11 4.56 12.52 -12.08
CA LEU A 11 3.38 11.68 -11.91
C LEU A 11 2.88 11.14 -13.27
N ASP A 12 2.85 11.99 -14.30
CA ASP A 12 2.40 11.60 -15.64
C ASP A 12 3.29 10.52 -16.28
N THR A 13 4.59 10.58 -16.06
CA THR A 13 5.54 9.54 -16.51
C THR A 13 5.21 8.19 -15.88
N ILE A 14 5.02 8.15 -14.57
CA ILE A 14 4.69 6.91 -13.84
C ILE A 14 3.32 6.38 -14.24
N VAL A 15 2.31 7.25 -14.33
CA VAL A 15 0.95 6.87 -14.76
C VAL A 15 0.96 6.31 -16.18
N SER A 16 1.69 6.96 -17.10
CA SER A 16 1.83 6.49 -18.49
C SER A 16 2.49 5.12 -18.57
N LEU A 17 3.59 4.92 -17.82
CA LEU A 17 4.26 3.61 -17.73
C LEU A 17 3.32 2.55 -17.16
N ALA A 18 2.65 2.85 -16.03
CA ALA A 18 1.77 1.91 -15.34
C ALA A 18 0.62 1.44 -16.24
N LYS A 19 -0.04 2.36 -16.97
CA LYS A 19 -1.10 2.03 -17.93
C LYS A 19 -0.57 1.23 -19.12
N ARG A 20 0.49 1.71 -19.76
CA ARG A 20 1.07 1.08 -20.96
C ARG A 20 1.58 -0.34 -20.68
N ARG A 21 2.09 -0.59 -19.48
CA ARG A 21 2.66 -1.89 -19.11
C ARG A 21 1.70 -2.79 -18.35
N GLY A 22 0.46 -2.35 -18.09
CA GLY A 22 -0.55 -3.20 -17.49
C GLY A 22 -0.38 -3.37 -15.98
N PHE A 23 0.11 -2.34 -15.30
CA PHE A 23 0.08 -2.29 -13.85
C PHE A 23 -1.29 -1.84 -13.33
N VAL A 24 -1.84 -0.77 -13.89
CA VAL A 24 -3.10 -0.20 -13.41
C VAL A 24 -3.92 0.36 -14.58
N PHE A 25 -5.23 0.14 -14.54
CA PHE A 25 -6.20 0.66 -15.50
C PHE A 25 -7.29 1.45 -14.78
N PRO A 26 -7.92 2.46 -15.41
CA PRO A 26 -9.16 3.04 -14.89
C PRO A 26 -10.23 1.95 -14.79
N SER A 27 -10.89 1.85 -13.64
CA SER A 27 -11.97 0.86 -13.50
C SER A 27 -13.15 1.19 -14.41
N SER A 28 -13.70 0.19 -15.10
CA SER A 28 -14.84 0.34 -16.02
C SER A 28 -14.58 1.34 -17.16
N GLU A 29 -13.34 1.42 -17.67
CA GLU A 29 -12.90 2.40 -18.66
C GLU A 29 -13.77 2.43 -19.92
N ILE A 30 -14.29 1.27 -20.36
CA ILE A 30 -15.20 1.17 -21.53
C ILE A 30 -16.50 1.94 -21.38
N TYR A 31 -16.88 2.31 -20.15
CA TYR A 31 -18.06 3.14 -19.83
C TYR A 31 -17.66 4.55 -19.36
N GLY A 32 -16.41 4.97 -19.59
CA GLY A 32 -15.89 6.27 -19.16
C GLY A 32 -15.24 6.24 -17.77
N GLY A 33 -15.23 5.11 -17.10
CA GLY A 33 -14.61 4.93 -15.80
C GLY A 33 -15.42 5.48 -14.62
N ILE A 34 -14.94 5.17 -13.41
CA ILE A 34 -15.42 5.76 -12.15
C ILE A 34 -14.27 6.53 -11.53
N ASN A 35 -14.48 7.80 -11.17
CA ASN A 35 -13.43 8.63 -10.59
C ASN A 35 -12.87 7.99 -9.30
N ALA A 36 -11.53 7.86 -9.27
CA ALA A 36 -10.75 7.28 -8.17
C ALA A 36 -11.10 5.84 -7.78
N VAL A 37 -11.47 5.07 -8.78
CA VAL A 37 -11.51 3.60 -8.70
C VAL A 37 -10.61 3.05 -9.81
N TRP A 38 -9.71 2.14 -9.44
CA TRP A 38 -8.70 1.61 -10.32
C TRP A 38 -8.67 0.08 -10.27
N ASP A 39 -8.45 -0.54 -11.42
CA ASP A 39 -8.24 -1.97 -11.54
C ASP A 39 -6.73 -2.25 -11.66
N TYR A 40 -6.24 -3.18 -10.86
CA TYR A 40 -4.87 -3.67 -11.01
C TYR A 40 -4.78 -4.63 -12.18
N GLY A 41 -4.00 -4.28 -13.18
CA GLY A 41 -3.74 -5.15 -14.34
C GLY A 41 -2.82 -6.33 -14.00
N PRO A 42 -2.46 -7.16 -15.01
CA PRO A 42 -1.69 -8.39 -14.76
C PRO A 42 -0.36 -8.20 -14.02
N LEU A 43 0.36 -7.10 -14.28
CA LEU A 43 1.62 -6.81 -13.56
C LEU A 43 1.35 -6.13 -12.22
N GLY A 44 0.32 -5.31 -12.14
CA GLY A 44 -0.04 -4.58 -10.92
C GLY A 44 -0.54 -5.50 -9.81
N VAL A 45 -1.35 -6.50 -10.15
CA VAL A 45 -1.85 -7.47 -9.15
C VAL A 45 -0.71 -8.30 -8.57
N GLU A 46 0.29 -8.68 -9.38
CA GLU A 46 1.46 -9.40 -8.89
C GLU A 46 2.35 -8.53 -8.01
N LEU A 47 2.62 -7.27 -8.42
CA LEU A 47 3.35 -6.31 -7.58
C LEU A 47 2.65 -6.14 -6.23
N LYS A 48 1.36 -5.84 -6.22
CA LYS A 48 0.58 -5.63 -5.00
C LYS A 48 0.52 -6.88 -4.11
N ASN A 49 0.36 -8.06 -4.69
CA ASN A 49 0.40 -9.32 -3.95
C ASN A 49 1.79 -9.60 -3.37
N ASN A 50 2.86 -9.24 -4.07
CA ASN A 50 4.23 -9.34 -3.56
C ASN A 50 4.45 -8.39 -2.37
N VAL A 51 3.97 -7.14 -2.46
CA VAL A 51 4.00 -6.18 -1.34
C VAL A 51 3.25 -6.73 -0.12
N LYS A 52 2.04 -7.26 -0.31
CA LYS A 52 1.26 -7.87 0.77
C LYS A 52 1.98 -9.08 1.39
N ARG A 53 2.59 -9.93 0.57
CA ARG A 53 3.37 -11.10 1.06
C ARG A 53 4.60 -10.67 1.85
N ALA A 54 5.34 -9.68 1.36
CA ALA A 54 6.50 -9.12 2.04
C ALA A 54 6.13 -8.54 3.41
N TRP A 55 5.04 -7.75 3.47
CA TRP A 55 4.53 -7.21 4.74
C TRP A 55 4.06 -8.30 5.69
N TRP A 56 3.27 -9.27 5.19
CA TRP A 56 2.75 -10.37 6.00
C TRP A 56 3.84 -11.26 6.57
N ARG A 57 4.88 -11.52 5.79
CA ARG A 57 6.04 -12.28 6.23
C ARG A 57 6.69 -11.62 7.44
N GLN A 58 7.11 -10.36 7.32
CA GLN A 58 7.77 -9.65 8.41
C GLN A 58 6.84 -9.40 9.60
N MET A 59 5.57 -9.12 9.33
CA MET A 59 4.63 -8.74 10.38
C MET A 59 4.06 -9.93 11.15
N VAL A 60 3.86 -11.07 10.48
CA VAL A 60 3.17 -12.23 11.07
C VAL A 60 4.04 -13.48 11.08
N GLN A 61 4.63 -13.84 9.94
CA GLN A 61 5.29 -15.13 9.79
C GLN A 61 6.61 -15.22 10.58
N GLU A 62 7.37 -14.14 10.62
CA GLU A 62 8.70 -14.06 11.27
C GLU A 62 8.59 -13.64 12.75
N ARG A 63 7.38 -13.61 13.31
CA ARG A 63 7.12 -13.18 14.68
C ARG A 63 6.25 -14.17 15.44
N ASP A 64 6.58 -14.37 16.72
CA ASP A 64 5.81 -15.23 17.62
C ASP A 64 4.67 -14.48 18.32
N ASP A 65 4.70 -13.15 18.31
CA ASP A 65 3.83 -12.28 19.09
C ASP A 65 2.71 -11.61 18.26
N ILE A 66 2.62 -11.86 16.95
CA ILE A 66 1.56 -11.34 16.09
C ILE A 66 0.84 -12.48 15.38
N VAL A 67 -0.47 -12.37 15.28
CA VAL A 67 -1.34 -13.33 14.59
C VAL A 67 -2.17 -12.62 13.53
N GLY A 68 -2.58 -13.36 12.51
CA GLY A 68 -3.43 -12.84 11.44
C GLY A 68 -4.90 -12.90 11.77
N LEU A 69 -5.67 -11.96 11.20
CA LEU A 69 -7.13 -11.93 11.19
C LEU A 69 -7.62 -11.50 9.81
N ASP A 70 -8.75 -12.03 9.38
CA ASP A 70 -9.51 -11.53 8.23
C ASP A 70 -10.98 -11.30 8.67
N ALA A 71 -11.26 -10.07 9.10
CA ALA A 71 -12.60 -9.68 9.55
C ALA A 71 -13.50 -9.33 8.36
N GLY A 72 -14.82 -9.57 8.51
CA GLY A 72 -15.80 -9.22 7.49
C GLY A 72 -15.80 -7.72 7.14
N ILE A 73 -16.05 -7.40 5.86
CA ILE A 73 -16.24 -6.00 5.41
C ILE A 73 -17.55 -5.46 5.99
N LEU A 74 -18.61 -6.27 5.95
CA LEU A 74 -19.91 -5.95 6.51
C LEU A 74 -19.91 -6.27 8.00
N MET A 75 -19.95 -5.24 8.82
CA MET A 75 -19.93 -5.36 10.28
C MET A 75 -21.22 -4.80 10.84
N HIS A 76 -21.58 -5.19 12.05
CA HIS A 76 -22.75 -4.66 12.74
C HIS A 76 -22.68 -3.13 12.80
N PRO A 77 -23.74 -2.38 12.42
CA PRO A 77 -23.71 -0.91 12.39
C PRO A 77 -23.26 -0.26 13.71
N GLN A 78 -23.56 -0.89 14.84
CA GLN A 78 -23.14 -0.42 16.14
C GLN A 78 -21.62 -0.29 16.31
N VAL A 79 -20.82 -1.07 15.58
CA VAL A 79 -19.35 -0.94 15.57
C VAL A 79 -18.94 0.47 15.15
N TRP A 80 -19.59 0.99 14.12
CA TRP A 80 -19.28 2.32 13.55
C TRP A 80 -19.86 3.48 14.36
N VAL A 81 -20.98 3.24 15.03
CA VAL A 81 -21.53 4.20 16.00
C VAL A 81 -20.60 4.28 17.22
N THR A 82 -20.22 3.14 17.77
CA THR A 82 -19.37 3.04 18.97
C THR A 82 -17.99 3.66 18.75
N SER A 83 -17.36 3.39 17.61
CA SER A 83 -16.07 3.96 17.24
C SER A 83 -16.13 5.45 16.85
N GLY A 84 -17.34 6.02 16.71
CA GLY A 84 -17.55 7.43 16.33
C GLY A 84 -17.50 7.71 14.83
N HIS A 85 -17.30 6.72 13.96
CA HIS A 85 -17.23 6.95 12.52
C HIS A 85 -18.52 7.49 11.92
N VAL A 86 -19.67 7.03 12.37
CA VAL A 86 -20.97 7.53 11.88
C VAL A 86 -21.14 9.01 12.20
N GLU A 87 -20.67 9.48 13.35
CA GLU A 87 -20.84 10.85 13.80
C GLU A 87 -19.74 11.79 13.31
N SER A 88 -18.47 11.36 13.36
CA SER A 88 -17.31 12.26 13.25
C SER A 88 -16.40 12.01 12.06
N PHE A 89 -16.54 10.90 11.34
CA PHE A 89 -15.69 10.59 10.19
C PHE A 89 -16.12 11.41 8.97
N SER A 90 -15.74 12.69 8.95
CA SER A 90 -16.21 13.66 7.97
C SER A 90 -15.12 14.67 7.62
N ASP A 91 -15.05 15.03 6.34
CA ASP A 91 -14.19 16.09 5.81
C ASP A 91 -14.97 17.40 5.63
N PRO A 92 -14.29 18.56 5.75
CA PRO A 92 -14.88 19.85 5.45
C PRO A 92 -15.00 20.04 3.94
N LEU A 93 -16.24 20.00 3.42
CA LEU A 93 -16.56 20.14 2.00
C LEU A 93 -16.99 21.56 1.68
N VAL A 94 -16.43 22.14 0.61
CA VAL A 94 -16.89 23.36 -0.04
C VAL A 94 -17.29 23.07 -1.49
N GLU A 95 -18.29 23.79 -2.02
CA GLU A 95 -18.80 23.60 -3.39
C GLU A 95 -18.70 24.92 -4.16
N CYS A 96 -18.20 24.86 -5.38
CA CYS A 96 -18.21 26.02 -6.28
C CYS A 96 -19.64 26.32 -6.77
N ALA A 97 -20.04 27.59 -6.66
CA ALA A 97 -21.37 28.02 -7.10
C ALA A 97 -21.55 27.95 -8.61
N THR A 98 -20.46 28.08 -9.38
CA THR A 98 -20.46 28.16 -10.84
C THR A 98 -20.48 26.79 -11.50
N ASP A 99 -19.43 25.98 -11.29
CA ASP A 99 -19.21 24.70 -11.95
C ASP A 99 -19.68 23.48 -11.13
N LYS A 100 -20.13 23.70 -9.88
CA LYS A 100 -20.60 22.69 -8.94
C LYS A 100 -19.51 21.67 -8.51
N LEU A 101 -18.25 21.95 -8.80
CA LEU A 101 -17.16 21.14 -8.31
C LEU A 101 -17.05 21.25 -6.79
N ARG A 102 -16.61 20.16 -6.17
CA ARG A 102 -16.51 20.01 -4.73
C ARG A 102 -15.06 19.79 -4.35
N PHE A 103 -14.65 20.46 -3.29
CA PHE A 103 -13.28 20.42 -2.80
C PHE A 103 -13.26 20.20 -1.29
N ARG A 104 -12.21 19.58 -0.81
CA ARG A 104 -11.89 19.63 0.62
C ARG A 104 -11.36 21.02 0.92
N LEU A 105 -11.88 21.62 2.00
CA LEU A 105 -11.41 22.94 2.42
C LEU A 105 -9.91 22.94 2.73
N ASP A 106 -9.42 21.90 3.40
CA ASP A 106 -8.03 21.75 3.83
C ASP A 106 -7.04 21.38 2.71
N GLU A 107 -7.52 21.24 1.48
CA GLU A 107 -6.71 21.02 0.27
C GLU A 107 -6.66 22.23 -0.66
N LEU A 108 -7.38 23.30 -0.31
CA LEU A 108 -7.36 24.54 -1.11
C LEU A 108 -6.03 25.30 -0.88
N PRO A 109 -5.54 26.02 -1.87
CA PRO A 109 -4.34 26.86 -1.71
C PRO A 109 -4.48 27.83 -0.52
N GLY A 110 -3.49 27.81 0.39
CA GLY A 110 -3.45 28.71 1.55
C GLY A 110 -4.27 28.23 2.77
N THR A 111 -4.69 26.97 2.78
CA THR A 111 -5.46 26.39 3.90
C THR A 111 -4.71 25.34 4.71
N ASP A 112 -3.49 25.04 4.35
CA ASP A 112 -2.61 23.97 4.94
C ASP A 112 -2.29 24.22 6.42
N THR A 113 -2.45 25.47 6.90
CA THR A 113 -2.19 25.86 8.31
C THR A 113 -3.45 26.02 9.13
N LEU A 114 -4.63 25.69 8.58
CA LEU A 114 -5.88 25.81 9.30
C LEU A 114 -6.00 24.77 10.42
N THR A 115 -6.29 25.22 11.62
CA THR A 115 -6.64 24.35 12.73
C THR A 115 -8.01 23.70 12.51
N GLU A 116 -8.29 22.59 13.19
CA GLU A 116 -9.59 21.90 13.13
C GLU A 116 -10.77 22.81 13.53
N THR A 117 -10.53 23.73 14.47
CA THR A 117 -11.52 24.73 14.85
C THR A 117 -11.82 25.71 13.72
N GLN A 118 -10.78 26.18 13.02
CA GLN A 118 -10.93 27.09 11.89
C GLN A 118 -11.62 26.41 10.70
N LYS A 119 -11.34 25.16 10.42
CA LYS A 119 -12.02 24.37 9.37
C LYS A 119 -13.53 24.23 9.60
N ARG A 120 -13.99 24.38 10.86
CA ARG A 120 -15.40 24.34 11.25
C ARG A 120 -16.09 25.71 11.23
N ASP A 121 -15.34 26.80 11.05
CA ASP A 121 -15.89 28.16 10.99
C ASP A 121 -16.65 28.34 9.68
N PRO A 122 -17.98 28.62 9.71
CA PRO A 122 -18.79 28.78 8.50
C PRO A 122 -18.33 29.95 7.62
N ASP A 123 -17.67 30.94 8.21
CA ASP A 123 -17.21 32.14 7.51
C ASP A 123 -15.77 32.04 7.00
N ILE A 124 -15.08 30.92 7.21
CA ILE A 124 -13.65 30.78 6.90
C ILE A 124 -13.35 31.04 5.44
N VAL A 125 -14.20 30.58 4.53
CA VAL A 125 -14.07 30.79 3.08
C VAL A 125 -14.06 32.28 2.75
N ALA A 126 -14.97 33.04 3.35
CA ALA A 126 -15.07 34.50 3.14
C ALA A 126 -13.89 35.22 3.81
N LYS A 127 -13.53 34.85 5.05
CA LYS A 127 -12.41 35.44 5.82
C LYS A 127 -11.08 35.33 5.09
N LEU A 128 -10.84 34.21 4.42
CA LEU A 128 -9.62 33.93 3.65
C LEU A 128 -9.72 34.34 2.17
N GLY A 129 -10.89 34.78 1.71
CA GLY A 129 -11.13 35.13 0.31
C GLY A 129 -10.91 33.94 -0.65
N LEU A 130 -11.22 32.72 -0.21
CA LEU A 130 -11.01 31.52 -1.01
C LEU A 130 -11.95 31.47 -2.21
N LYS A 131 -11.40 31.04 -3.34
CA LYS A 131 -12.12 30.89 -4.60
C LYS A 131 -11.89 29.49 -5.19
N CYS A 132 -12.77 29.12 -6.10
CA CYS A 132 -12.62 27.88 -6.85
C CYS A 132 -11.27 27.85 -7.60
N PRO A 133 -10.43 26.84 -7.41
CA PRO A 133 -9.13 26.75 -8.06
C PRO A 133 -9.23 26.49 -9.58
N VAL A 134 -10.40 26.12 -10.09
CA VAL A 134 -10.62 25.80 -11.50
C VAL A 134 -11.09 27.02 -12.29
N ASP A 135 -12.13 27.73 -11.81
CA ASP A 135 -12.77 28.82 -12.54
C ASP A 135 -12.76 30.16 -11.80
N GLY A 136 -12.22 30.23 -10.58
CA GLY A 136 -12.18 31.43 -9.74
C GLY A 136 -13.54 31.82 -9.16
N GLY A 137 -14.56 30.99 -9.32
CA GLY A 137 -15.91 31.22 -8.81
C GLY A 137 -16.02 31.22 -7.29
N PRO A 138 -17.13 31.72 -6.73
CA PRO A 138 -17.35 31.74 -5.29
C PRO A 138 -17.58 30.32 -4.75
N LEU A 139 -17.00 30.05 -3.58
CA LEU A 139 -17.16 28.79 -2.85
C LEU A 139 -18.24 28.94 -1.76
N SER A 140 -18.94 27.85 -1.48
CA SER A 140 -19.91 27.76 -0.38
C SER A 140 -19.23 27.83 0.99
N ALA A 141 -19.99 28.11 2.04
CA ALA A 141 -19.56 27.82 3.39
C ALA A 141 -19.19 26.34 3.53
N PRO A 142 -18.20 25.99 4.39
CA PRO A 142 -17.84 24.60 4.62
C PRO A 142 -18.99 23.84 5.29
N ARG A 143 -19.18 22.60 4.84
CA ARG A 143 -20.12 21.65 5.46
C ARG A 143 -19.44 20.32 5.71
N ARG A 144 -19.84 19.61 6.74
CA ARG A 144 -19.29 18.28 7.04
C ARG A 144 -19.88 17.27 6.06
N PHE A 145 -19.01 16.50 5.44
CA PHE A 145 -19.36 15.39 4.56
C PHE A 145 -18.84 14.09 5.15
N ASN A 146 -19.75 13.19 5.57
CA ASN A 146 -19.35 11.89 6.10
C ASN A 146 -18.83 10.98 5.00
N LEU A 147 -17.64 10.39 5.22
CA LEU A 147 -16.93 9.55 4.23
C LEU A 147 -17.41 8.09 4.21
N MET A 148 -18.36 7.70 5.09
CA MET A 148 -18.87 6.33 5.10
C MET A 148 -19.74 6.05 3.88
N PHE A 149 -19.41 4.99 3.15
CA PHE A 149 -20.38 4.38 2.24
C PHE A 149 -21.43 3.62 3.04
N ARG A 150 -22.70 3.84 2.75
CA ARG A 150 -23.81 3.10 3.31
C ARG A 150 -24.59 2.36 2.23
N THR A 151 -25.14 1.22 2.60
CA THR A 151 -26.03 0.40 1.76
C THR A 151 -27.09 -0.24 2.64
N PHE A 152 -27.90 -1.13 2.09
CA PHE A 152 -28.94 -1.83 2.81
C PHE A 152 -28.69 -3.34 2.77
N MET A 153 -29.02 -4.01 3.86
CA MET A 153 -28.96 -5.47 3.95
C MET A 153 -30.40 -6.01 4.03
N GLY A 154 -30.77 -6.86 3.08
CA GLY A 154 -32.12 -7.39 2.96
C GLY A 154 -32.90 -6.81 1.78
N PRO A 155 -34.17 -7.21 1.59
CA PRO A 155 -34.94 -6.88 0.40
C PRO A 155 -35.61 -5.49 0.42
N VAL A 156 -35.58 -4.80 1.56
CA VAL A 156 -36.27 -3.51 1.74
C VAL A 156 -35.25 -2.45 2.17
N GLU A 157 -35.30 -1.29 1.49
CA GLU A 157 -34.47 -0.13 1.83
C GLU A 157 -35.17 0.69 2.93
N GLU A 158 -34.89 0.36 4.16
CA GLU A 158 -35.39 1.06 5.36
C GLU A 158 -34.24 1.35 6.32
N ASP A 159 -34.43 2.33 7.22
CA ASP A 159 -33.38 2.75 8.17
C ASP A 159 -32.88 1.61 9.05
N ALA A 160 -33.73 0.63 9.37
CA ALA A 160 -33.35 -0.54 10.14
C ALA A 160 -32.42 -1.53 9.38
N ALA A 161 -32.41 -1.43 8.04
CA ALA A 161 -31.60 -2.27 7.16
C ALA A 161 -30.25 -1.62 6.77
N VAL A 162 -29.97 -0.39 7.23
CA VAL A 162 -28.73 0.32 6.90
C VAL A 162 -27.51 -0.43 7.42
N ILE A 163 -26.53 -0.64 6.54
CA ILE A 163 -25.22 -1.19 6.83
C ILE A 163 -24.15 -0.34 6.15
N TYR A 164 -22.96 -0.35 6.68
CA TYR A 164 -21.83 0.44 6.16
C TYR A 164 -20.77 -0.46 5.56
N LEU A 165 -20.11 0.02 4.48
CA LEU A 165 -18.84 -0.53 4.05
C LEU A 165 -17.75 0.01 4.99
N ARG A 166 -16.93 -0.88 5.53
CA ARG A 166 -15.92 -0.48 6.52
C ARG A 166 -14.94 0.55 5.96
N PRO A 167 -14.69 1.67 6.67
CA PRO A 167 -13.71 2.69 6.25
C PRO A 167 -12.28 2.37 6.67
N GLU A 168 -12.12 1.38 7.58
CA GLU A 168 -10.85 0.89 8.09
C GLU A 168 -10.95 -0.58 8.52
N THR A 169 -9.81 -1.25 8.61
CA THR A 169 -9.75 -2.65 9.08
C THR A 169 -9.60 -2.77 10.59
N ALA A 170 -9.15 -1.72 11.29
CA ALA A 170 -8.81 -1.70 12.70
C ALA A 170 -9.93 -2.22 13.62
N GLN A 171 -11.17 -1.76 13.39
CA GLN A 171 -12.30 -2.13 14.25
C GLN A 171 -12.56 -3.64 14.28
N GLY A 172 -12.26 -4.34 13.18
CA GLY A 172 -12.32 -5.79 13.13
C GLY A 172 -11.42 -6.47 14.15
N SER A 173 -10.24 -5.92 14.39
CA SER A 173 -9.31 -6.42 15.41
C SER A 173 -9.81 -6.17 16.83
N TYR A 174 -10.43 -5.01 17.07
CA TYR A 174 -10.92 -4.64 18.41
C TYR A 174 -12.11 -5.49 18.85
N VAL A 175 -13.11 -5.65 17.99
CA VAL A 175 -14.27 -6.48 18.32
C VAL A 175 -13.94 -7.97 18.43
N ASN A 176 -12.82 -8.41 17.85
CA ASN A 176 -12.31 -9.78 17.93
C ASN A 176 -11.16 -9.94 18.94
N PHE A 177 -10.77 -8.90 19.67
CA PHE A 177 -9.64 -8.96 20.62
C PHE A 177 -9.75 -10.18 21.55
N ARG A 178 -10.88 -10.33 22.24
CA ARG A 178 -11.10 -11.42 23.18
C ARG A 178 -11.13 -12.79 22.50
N ASN A 179 -11.76 -12.90 21.35
CA ASN A 179 -11.82 -14.14 20.58
C ASN A 179 -10.41 -14.63 20.20
N VAL A 180 -9.58 -13.71 19.68
CA VAL A 180 -8.21 -14.02 19.29
C VAL A 180 -7.34 -14.32 20.52
N GLN A 181 -7.41 -13.47 21.55
CA GLN A 181 -6.64 -13.64 22.78
C GLN A 181 -6.88 -15.02 23.41
N GLN A 182 -8.14 -15.44 23.51
CA GLN A 182 -8.53 -16.73 24.11
C GLN A 182 -8.21 -17.93 23.22
N SER A 183 -8.60 -17.88 21.94
CA SER A 183 -8.41 -19.00 21.02
C SER A 183 -6.94 -19.29 20.76
N MET A 184 -6.11 -18.23 20.67
CA MET A 184 -4.67 -18.34 20.45
C MET A 184 -3.87 -18.34 21.75
N ARG A 185 -4.52 -18.25 22.93
CA ARG A 185 -3.91 -18.22 24.26
C ARG A 185 -2.80 -17.17 24.38
N ARG A 186 -3.02 -15.97 23.79
CA ARG A 186 -2.03 -14.93 23.75
C ARG A 186 -1.94 -14.18 25.09
N LYS A 187 -0.69 -13.87 25.46
CA LYS A 187 -0.36 -12.97 26.57
C LYS A 187 0.04 -11.61 26.00
N LEU A 188 -0.17 -10.54 26.75
CA LEU A 188 0.35 -9.22 26.37
C LEU A 188 1.89 -9.17 26.55
N PRO A 189 2.60 -8.46 25.66
CA PRO A 189 2.08 -7.81 24.47
C PRO A 189 1.86 -8.79 23.30
N PHE A 190 0.81 -8.58 22.49
CA PHE A 190 0.61 -9.31 21.24
C PHE A 190 -0.14 -8.47 20.21
N GLY A 191 0.05 -8.78 18.92
CA GLY A 191 -0.56 -8.09 17.81
C GLY A 191 -1.59 -8.91 17.04
N ILE A 192 -2.54 -8.20 16.44
CA ILE A 192 -3.47 -8.73 15.43
C ILE A 192 -3.22 -7.96 14.14
N ALA A 193 -2.78 -8.66 13.10
CA ALA A 193 -2.49 -8.09 11.78
C ALA A 193 -3.58 -8.47 10.78
N GLN A 194 -3.94 -7.54 9.90
CA GLN A 194 -4.97 -7.75 8.89
C GLN A 194 -4.60 -7.04 7.59
N ILE A 195 -4.90 -7.70 6.46
CA ILE A 195 -4.91 -7.08 5.14
C ILE A 195 -6.33 -7.16 4.61
N GLY A 196 -6.90 -6.04 4.20
CA GLY A 196 -8.25 -6.08 3.70
C GLY A 196 -8.71 -4.79 3.04
N LYS A 197 -9.79 -4.88 2.26
CA LYS A 197 -10.40 -3.73 1.61
C LYS A 197 -11.10 -2.82 2.59
N SER A 198 -10.97 -1.51 2.32
CA SER A 198 -11.66 -0.43 3.00
C SER A 198 -12.22 0.56 1.99
N PHE A 199 -13.22 1.34 2.40
CA PHE A 199 -14.00 2.18 1.51
C PHE A 199 -14.21 3.56 2.13
N ARG A 200 -13.84 4.62 1.39
CA ARG A 200 -14.05 6.00 1.80
C ARG A 200 -14.63 6.80 0.65
N ASN A 201 -15.79 7.41 0.85
CA ASN A 201 -16.43 8.25 -0.17
C ASN A 201 -15.70 9.60 -0.26
N GLU A 202 -14.46 9.57 -0.73
CA GLU A 202 -13.58 10.73 -0.82
C GLU A 202 -14.19 11.88 -1.65
N ILE A 203 -14.06 13.11 -1.14
CA ILE A 203 -14.53 14.33 -1.81
C ILE A 203 -13.59 14.67 -2.98
N SER A 204 -12.29 14.75 -2.69
CA SER A 204 -11.23 15.10 -3.63
C SER A 204 -10.28 13.91 -3.80
N PRO A 205 -10.74 12.82 -4.45
CA PRO A 205 -9.85 11.71 -4.74
C PRO A 205 -8.86 12.11 -5.83
N GLY A 206 -7.68 11.49 -5.85
CA GLY A 206 -6.73 11.83 -6.89
C GLY A 206 -5.32 11.31 -6.68
N ASN A 207 -4.43 11.86 -7.47
CA ASN A 207 -3.02 11.46 -7.51
C ASN A 207 -2.86 9.96 -7.80
N PHE A 208 -3.57 9.48 -8.84
CA PHE A 208 -3.55 8.09 -9.28
C PHE A 208 -4.05 7.15 -8.17
N VAL A 209 -3.34 6.09 -7.82
CA VAL A 209 -3.72 5.12 -6.77
C VAL A 209 -3.39 5.59 -5.35
N PHE A 210 -2.96 6.84 -5.18
CA PHE A 210 -2.62 7.39 -3.86
C PHE A 210 -3.86 7.59 -2.97
N ARG A 211 -4.96 8.13 -3.54
CA ARG A 211 -6.23 8.35 -2.83
C ARG A 211 -7.40 7.84 -3.65
N MET A 212 -7.92 6.70 -3.25
CA MET A 212 -9.00 5.97 -3.90
C MET A 212 -10.21 5.86 -2.98
N ARG A 213 -11.38 5.60 -3.58
CA ARG A 213 -12.62 5.32 -2.83
C ARG A 213 -12.72 3.89 -2.33
N GLU A 214 -12.10 2.97 -3.04
CA GLU A 214 -11.91 1.57 -2.66
C GLU A 214 -10.41 1.28 -2.67
N PHE A 215 -9.87 0.83 -1.55
CA PHE A 215 -8.43 0.56 -1.37
C PHE A 215 -8.22 -0.60 -0.41
N GLU A 216 -6.99 -1.07 -0.28
CA GLU A 216 -6.63 -2.05 0.75
C GLU A 216 -5.77 -1.39 1.84
N GLN A 217 -5.91 -1.91 3.07
CA GLN A 217 -5.07 -1.57 4.20
C GLN A 217 -4.28 -2.79 4.66
N MET A 218 -3.08 -2.56 5.13
CA MET A 218 -2.23 -3.48 5.88
C MET A 218 -2.07 -2.87 7.26
N GLU A 219 -2.81 -3.38 8.24
CA GLU A 219 -2.84 -2.83 9.59
C GLU A 219 -2.47 -3.89 10.62
N MET A 220 -1.75 -3.45 11.64
CA MET A 220 -1.45 -4.24 12.82
C MET A 220 -1.84 -3.47 14.08
N GLN A 221 -2.63 -4.10 14.93
CA GLN A 221 -3.08 -3.58 16.22
C GLN A 221 -2.35 -4.33 17.32
N TYR A 222 -1.40 -3.68 17.98
CA TYR A 222 -0.54 -4.28 18.99
C TYR A 222 -1.06 -3.92 20.38
N PHE A 223 -1.58 -4.91 21.09
CA PHE A 223 -2.17 -4.78 22.41
C PHE A 223 -1.08 -4.89 23.48
N VAL A 224 -1.01 -3.91 24.37
CA VAL A 224 0.09 -3.76 25.31
C VAL A 224 -0.40 -3.37 26.71
N PRO A 225 0.37 -3.67 27.78
CA PRO A 225 0.13 -3.05 29.09
C PRO A 225 0.24 -1.52 28.97
N PRO A 226 -0.62 -0.73 29.67
CA PRO A 226 -0.59 0.72 29.59
C PRO A 226 0.79 1.35 29.85
N ALA A 227 1.55 0.80 30.80
CA ALA A 227 2.86 1.29 31.17
C ALA A 227 3.92 1.12 30.05
N ASP A 228 3.75 0.14 29.16
CA ASP A 228 4.68 -0.16 28.08
C ASP A 228 4.38 0.57 26.78
N ALA A 229 3.19 1.15 26.63
CA ALA A 229 2.69 1.67 25.37
C ALA A 229 3.62 2.71 24.73
N ALA A 230 4.17 3.64 25.51
CA ALA A 230 5.07 4.66 24.99
C ALA A 230 6.39 4.07 24.48
N ARG A 231 6.99 3.14 25.21
CA ARG A 231 8.22 2.46 24.81
C ARG A 231 8.02 1.62 23.54
N ILE A 232 6.94 0.83 23.51
CA ILE A 232 6.62 -0.03 22.37
C ILE A 232 6.29 0.80 21.12
N PHE A 233 5.59 1.94 21.29
CA PHE A 233 5.36 2.88 20.19
C PHE A 233 6.69 3.32 19.52
N GLU A 234 7.68 3.74 20.33
CA GLU A 234 8.99 4.16 19.82
C GLU A 234 9.76 3.00 19.15
N GLU A 235 9.56 1.75 19.59
CA GLU A 235 10.20 0.57 18.98
C GLU A 235 9.62 0.23 17.59
N TRP A 236 8.35 0.59 17.32
CA TRP A 236 7.74 0.35 16.01
C TRP A 236 8.21 1.32 14.93
N LEU A 237 8.61 2.53 15.26
CA LEU A 237 9.08 3.54 14.31
C LEU A 237 10.24 3.05 13.43
N PRO A 238 11.39 2.63 14.00
CA PRO A 238 12.50 2.16 13.19
C PRO A 238 12.18 0.88 12.41
N ARG A 239 11.33 0.00 12.93
CA ARG A 239 10.93 -1.23 12.24
C ARG A 239 10.13 -0.94 10.98
N ARG A 240 9.18 0.00 11.05
CA ARG A 240 8.38 0.37 9.87
C ARG A 240 9.19 1.15 8.85
N TRP A 241 10.09 2.02 9.30
CA TRP A 241 11.06 2.68 8.44
C TRP A 241 11.96 1.69 7.71
N ALA A 242 12.56 0.73 8.44
CA ALA A 242 13.44 -0.27 7.89
C ALA A 242 12.77 -1.10 6.80
N TRP A 243 11.48 -1.48 6.98
CA TRP A 243 10.76 -2.26 5.97
C TRP A 243 10.76 -1.61 4.58
N TYR A 244 10.50 -0.32 4.49
CA TYR A 244 10.55 0.39 3.20
C TYR A 244 11.98 0.43 2.63
N ARG A 245 12.97 0.64 3.49
CA ARG A 245 14.39 0.69 3.11
C ARG A 245 14.88 -0.66 2.60
N ASP A 246 14.52 -1.72 3.29
CA ASP A 246 14.92 -3.09 3.00
C ASP A 246 14.36 -3.56 1.64
N TYR A 247 13.19 -3.06 1.26
CA TYR A 247 12.59 -3.31 -0.06
C TYR A 247 12.95 -2.27 -1.13
N GLY A 248 13.95 -1.44 -0.89
CA GLY A 248 14.64 -0.64 -1.90
C GLY A 248 14.23 0.83 -1.98
N VAL A 249 13.34 1.33 -1.11
CA VAL A 249 13.04 2.78 -1.06
C VAL A 249 14.28 3.54 -0.59
N ALA A 250 14.70 4.57 -1.32
CA ALA A 250 15.82 5.43 -0.94
C ALA A 250 15.52 6.16 0.39
N GLU A 251 16.59 6.54 1.14
CA GLU A 251 16.40 7.23 2.42
C GLU A 251 15.93 8.68 2.25
N GLN A 252 16.51 9.39 1.28
CA GLN A 252 16.27 10.82 1.09
C GLN A 252 14.81 11.23 0.89
N PRO A 253 13.95 10.43 0.18
CA PRO A 253 12.53 10.75 0.04
C PRO A 253 11.66 10.30 1.22
N LEU A 254 12.22 9.74 2.29
CA LEU A 254 11.50 9.34 3.50
C LEU A 254 11.75 10.35 4.64
N ARG A 255 10.74 10.57 5.49
CA ARG A 255 10.88 11.27 6.75
C ARG A 255 9.84 10.83 7.76
N PHE A 256 10.09 11.04 9.04
CA PHE A 256 9.06 11.00 10.06
C PHE A 256 8.39 12.37 10.19
N ARG A 257 7.06 12.38 10.36
CA ARG A 257 6.26 13.55 10.69
C ARG A 257 5.42 13.27 11.93
N GLU A 258 5.72 13.94 13.01
CA GLU A 258 4.90 13.89 14.22
C GLU A 258 3.69 14.81 14.06
N HIS A 259 2.50 14.34 14.46
CA HIS A 259 1.29 15.13 14.47
C HIS A 259 1.28 16.10 15.64
N ALA A 260 0.88 17.34 15.38
CA ALA A 260 0.66 18.31 16.46
C ALA A 260 -0.56 17.90 17.32
N PRO A 261 -0.62 18.35 18.59
CA PRO A 261 -1.72 17.93 19.48
C PRO A 261 -3.13 18.21 18.96
N ASP A 262 -3.31 19.25 18.15
CA ASP A 262 -4.58 19.65 17.53
C ASP A 262 -4.89 18.89 16.22
N GLU A 263 -3.91 18.18 15.66
CA GLU A 263 -4.07 17.28 14.50
C GLU A 263 -4.42 15.85 14.92
N LEU A 264 -4.19 15.50 16.20
CA LEU A 264 -4.43 14.15 16.67
C LEU A 264 -5.90 13.76 16.53
N ALA A 265 -6.17 12.57 16.00
CA ALA A 265 -7.48 11.97 16.06
C ALA A 265 -7.93 11.82 17.52
N HIS A 266 -9.24 11.91 17.76
CA HIS A 266 -9.82 11.91 19.13
C HIS A 266 -9.44 10.70 19.99
N TYR A 267 -9.01 9.61 19.38
CA TYR A 267 -8.57 8.38 20.05
C TYR A 267 -7.05 8.32 20.26
N ALA A 268 -6.27 9.13 19.56
CA ALA A 268 -4.80 9.00 19.56
C ALA A 268 -4.17 9.82 20.70
N LYS A 269 -3.17 9.23 21.35
CA LYS A 269 -2.30 9.88 22.35
C LYS A 269 -1.04 10.44 21.70
N LYS A 270 -0.55 9.78 20.68
CA LYS A 270 0.59 10.19 19.84
C LYS A 270 0.43 9.56 18.45
N ALA A 271 0.82 10.29 17.42
CA ALA A 271 0.82 9.82 16.05
C ALA A 271 2.08 10.32 15.33
N ILE A 272 2.72 9.43 14.57
CA ILE A 272 3.87 9.74 13.72
C ILE A 272 3.66 9.03 12.38
N ASP A 273 3.75 9.78 11.29
CA ASP A 273 3.71 9.22 9.96
C ASP A 273 5.12 8.96 9.42
N VAL A 274 5.29 7.86 8.74
CA VAL A 274 6.33 7.72 7.71
C VAL A 274 5.80 8.42 6.47
N GLU A 275 6.39 9.53 6.08
CA GLU A 275 6.05 10.24 4.85
C GLU A 275 7.07 9.94 3.75
N TYR A 276 6.57 9.90 2.51
CA TYR A 276 7.37 9.83 1.29
C TYR A 276 7.19 11.08 0.46
N ARG A 277 8.27 11.54 -0.20
CA ARG A 277 8.24 12.69 -1.12
C ARG A 277 7.76 12.23 -2.49
N PHE A 278 6.45 12.18 -2.67
CA PHE A 278 5.82 11.92 -3.97
C PHE A 278 6.05 13.07 -4.96
N PRO A 279 5.79 12.88 -6.28
CA PRO A 279 5.87 13.97 -7.27
C PRO A 279 4.98 15.20 -6.95
N PHE A 280 3.95 15.00 -6.14
CA PHE A 280 3.00 16.02 -5.66
C PHE A 280 3.25 16.45 -4.20
N GLY A 281 4.45 16.23 -3.68
CA GLY A 281 4.89 16.68 -2.35
C GLY A 281 4.95 15.56 -1.31
N TRP A 282 5.29 15.97 -0.08
CA TRP A 282 5.35 15.07 1.07
C TRP A 282 3.95 14.59 1.45
N LYS A 283 3.76 13.30 1.56
CA LYS A 283 2.49 12.68 1.96
C LYS A 283 2.74 11.43 2.77
N GLU A 284 1.78 11.13 3.63
CA GLU A 284 1.72 9.94 4.45
C GLU A 284 1.82 8.66 3.61
N LEU A 285 2.74 7.79 3.98
CA LEU A 285 2.90 6.44 3.45
C LEU A 285 2.37 5.39 4.44
N GLU A 286 2.68 5.57 5.72
CA GLU A 286 2.21 4.71 6.81
C GLU A 286 2.10 5.52 8.11
N GLY A 287 1.01 5.36 8.85
CA GLY A 287 0.82 5.94 10.17
C GLY A 287 1.19 4.97 11.29
N ILE A 288 1.84 5.46 12.34
CA ILE A 288 2.09 4.75 13.58
C ILE A 288 1.42 5.54 14.72
N HIS A 289 0.50 4.88 15.44
CA HIS A 289 -0.36 5.56 16.42
C HIS A 289 -0.33 4.87 17.78
N ASN A 290 -0.22 5.65 18.85
CA ASN A 290 -0.59 5.22 20.19
C ASN A 290 -2.05 5.61 20.41
N ARG A 291 -2.96 4.65 20.29
CA ARG A 291 -4.41 4.86 20.41
C ARG A 291 -4.92 4.83 21.85
N GLY A 292 -4.05 4.50 22.82
CA GLY A 292 -4.49 4.25 24.20
C GLY A 292 -5.48 3.09 24.27
N ASN A 293 -6.43 3.17 25.17
CA ASN A 293 -7.49 2.17 25.35
C ASN A 293 -8.86 2.62 24.81
N PHE A 294 -8.91 3.69 24.04
CA PHE A 294 -10.17 4.32 23.62
C PHE A 294 -11.13 3.31 22.98
N ASP A 295 -10.68 2.60 21.93
CA ASP A 295 -11.53 1.70 21.15
C ASP A 295 -12.07 0.55 22.00
N LEU A 296 -11.21 -0.16 22.75
CA LEU A 296 -11.65 -1.27 23.60
C LEU A 296 -12.58 -0.79 24.72
N SER A 297 -12.31 0.36 25.32
CA SER A 297 -13.17 0.94 26.37
C SER A 297 -14.56 1.27 25.83
N ARG A 298 -14.64 1.88 24.64
CA ARG A 298 -15.91 2.20 23.99
C ARG A 298 -16.69 0.94 23.64
N HIS A 299 -16.03 -0.05 23.03
CA HIS A 299 -16.68 -1.33 22.72
C HIS A 299 -17.13 -2.08 23.97
N GLN A 300 -16.35 -2.10 25.04
CA GLN A 300 -16.75 -2.68 26.32
C GLN A 300 -18.00 -2.00 26.87
N GLN A 301 -18.00 -0.67 26.90
CA GLN A 301 -19.13 0.12 27.43
C GLN A 301 -20.42 -0.13 26.65
N GLU A 302 -20.37 -0.07 25.32
CA GLU A 302 -21.56 -0.16 24.46
C GLU A 302 -22.08 -1.58 24.29
N SER A 303 -21.19 -2.59 24.31
CA SER A 303 -21.58 -4.00 24.17
C SER A 303 -21.92 -4.68 25.48
N GLY A 304 -21.47 -4.14 26.61
CA GLY A 304 -21.53 -4.79 27.92
C GLY A 304 -20.61 -6.01 28.05
N GLN A 305 -19.77 -6.29 27.06
CA GLN A 305 -18.83 -7.41 27.09
C GLN A 305 -17.52 -6.99 27.76
N ASN A 306 -16.98 -7.83 28.65
CA ASN A 306 -15.69 -7.57 29.27
C ASN A 306 -14.54 -7.74 28.27
N LEU A 307 -13.80 -6.66 27.96
CA LEU A 307 -12.61 -6.64 27.11
C LEU A 307 -11.32 -6.42 27.92
N GLU A 308 -11.38 -6.50 29.24
CA GLU A 308 -10.18 -6.45 30.08
C GLU A 308 -9.29 -7.69 29.89
N TYR A 309 -8.01 -7.48 30.01
CA TYR A 309 -7.00 -8.52 30.12
C TYR A 309 -6.66 -8.71 31.60
N PHE A 310 -6.67 -9.98 32.03
CA PHE A 310 -6.19 -10.35 33.37
C PHE A 310 -4.73 -10.80 33.28
N ASP A 311 -3.85 -10.04 33.93
CA ASP A 311 -2.43 -10.38 34.03
C ASP A 311 -2.19 -11.27 35.23
N GLN A 312 -1.84 -12.53 34.97
CA GLN A 312 -1.57 -13.51 36.02
C GLN A 312 -0.29 -13.19 36.83
N ALA A 313 0.66 -12.43 36.24
CA ALA A 313 1.92 -12.10 36.92
C ALA A 313 1.72 -11.02 38.00
N THR A 314 0.87 -10.02 37.70
CA THR A 314 0.57 -8.90 38.65
C THR A 314 -0.73 -9.12 39.42
N ASN A 315 -1.56 -10.10 39.01
CA ASN A 315 -2.90 -10.35 39.51
C ASN A 315 -3.84 -9.12 39.35
N GLU A 316 -3.67 -8.37 38.24
CA GLU A 316 -4.43 -7.17 37.92
C GLU A 316 -5.24 -7.36 36.63
N SER A 317 -6.40 -6.69 36.56
CA SER A 317 -7.19 -6.57 35.34
C SER A 317 -7.14 -5.16 34.82
N PHE A 318 -6.95 -5.00 33.52
CA PHE A 318 -6.95 -3.69 32.86
C PHE A 318 -7.35 -3.82 31.38
N ILE A 319 -7.85 -2.72 30.81
CA ILE A 319 -8.08 -2.64 29.36
C ILE A 319 -6.73 -2.35 28.70
N PRO A 320 -6.28 -3.21 27.75
CA PRO A 320 -5.02 -2.99 27.04
C PRO A 320 -4.99 -1.67 26.27
N TRP A 321 -3.83 -1.07 26.18
CA TRP A 321 -3.56 0.01 25.23
C TRP A 321 -3.18 -0.57 23.88
N ILE A 322 -3.33 0.23 22.84
CA ILE A 322 -3.11 -0.19 21.45
C ILE A 322 -2.04 0.69 20.82
N VAL A 323 -1.03 0.04 20.24
CA VAL A 323 -0.09 0.64 19.31
C VAL A 323 -0.41 0.11 17.93
N GLU A 324 -0.76 1.01 17.01
CA GLU A 324 -1.17 0.69 15.65
C GLU A 324 -0.05 1.00 14.66
N THR A 325 0.10 0.16 13.64
CA THR A 325 0.77 0.53 12.38
C THR A 325 -0.22 0.33 11.23
N ALA A 326 -0.43 1.37 10.44
CA ALA A 326 -1.44 1.41 9.39
C ALA A 326 -0.86 1.93 8.08
N GLY A 327 -0.64 1.03 7.13
CA GLY A 327 -0.21 1.32 5.76
C GLY A 327 -1.18 0.74 4.74
N GLY A 328 -0.98 1.09 3.47
CA GLY A 328 -1.77 0.56 2.37
C GLY A 328 -0.89 -0.09 1.30
N PRO A 329 -1.22 -1.32 0.84
CA PRO A 329 -0.45 -1.95 -0.23
C PRO A 329 -0.53 -1.16 -1.54
N ASP A 330 -1.58 -0.38 -1.75
CA ASP A 330 -1.75 0.50 -2.91
C ASP A 330 -0.72 1.64 -2.89
N ARG A 331 -0.60 2.37 -1.78
CA ARG A 331 0.41 3.43 -1.59
C ARG A 331 1.82 2.86 -1.60
N ALA A 332 2.05 1.73 -0.93
CA ALA A 332 3.36 1.08 -0.91
C ALA A 332 3.78 0.63 -2.32
N ALA A 333 2.90 -0.05 -3.08
CA ALA A 333 3.19 -0.44 -4.46
C ALA A 333 3.48 0.77 -5.36
N PHE A 334 2.72 1.85 -5.19
CA PHE A 334 2.95 3.10 -5.92
C PHE A 334 4.28 3.75 -5.57
N THR A 335 4.65 3.76 -4.28
CA THR A 335 5.96 4.24 -3.81
C THR A 335 7.09 3.42 -4.42
N PHE A 336 7.00 2.09 -4.41
CA PHE A 336 7.99 1.22 -5.04
C PHE A 336 8.11 1.44 -6.56
N LEU A 337 7.01 1.71 -7.26
CA LEU A 337 7.04 2.06 -8.68
C LEU A 337 7.78 3.39 -8.93
N ILE A 338 7.49 4.42 -8.12
CA ILE A 338 8.13 5.73 -8.26
C ILE A 338 9.62 5.64 -7.93
N ASP A 339 9.95 5.04 -6.78
CA ASP A 339 11.33 5.02 -6.27
C ASP A 339 12.24 4.10 -7.10
N SER A 340 11.68 3.09 -7.75
CA SER A 340 12.41 2.18 -8.62
C SER A 340 12.62 2.69 -10.06
N TYR A 341 11.91 3.75 -10.47
CA TYR A 341 12.00 4.26 -11.85
C TYR A 341 13.38 4.86 -12.14
N ARG A 342 13.97 4.46 -13.26
CA ARG A 342 15.28 4.94 -13.74
C ARG A 342 15.21 5.24 -15.23
N GLU A 343 15.86 6.34 -15.63
CA GLU A 343 16.20 6.65 -17.02
C GLU A 343 17.71 6.78 -17.12
N GLU A 344 18.30 6.10 -18.05
CA GLU A 344 19.75 6.13 -18.30
C GLU A 344 20.08 6.03 -19.78
N GLU A 345 21.17 6.66 -20.21
CA GLU A 345 21.66 6.56 -21.59
C GLU A 345 22.57 5.34 -21.72
N VAL A 346 22.15 4.38 -22.57
CA VAL A 346 22.90 3.16 -22.83
C VAL A 346 23.16 3.06 -24.34
N ARG A 347 24.41 3.19 -24.74
CA ARG A 347 24.84 3.12 -26.17
C ARG A 347 24.10 4.10 -27.08
N GLY A 348 23.79 5.32 -26.59
CA GLY A 348 23.10 6.36 -27.34
C GLY A 348 21.58 6.19 -27.44
N GLU A 349 21.00 5.29 -26.67
CA GLU A 349 19.55 5.10 -26.56
C GLU A 349 19.12 5.25 -25.11
N THR A 350 17.98 5.89 -24.89
CA THR A 350 17.39 5.98 -23.54
C THR A 350 16.85 4.60 -23.11
N ARG A 351 17.35 4.15 -21.98
CA ARG A 351 16.87 2.94 -21.29
C ARG A 351 15.99 3.34 -20.12
N VAL A 352 14.74 2.88 -20.13
CA VAL A 352 13.83 2.99 -18.98
C VAL A 352 13.83 1.64 -18.25
N SER A 353 13.97 1.68 -16.92
CA SER A 353 13.89 0.48 -16.10
C SER A 353 13.19 0.76 -14.77
N LEU A 354 12.57 -0.27 -14.21
CA LEU A 354 12.10 -0.29 -12.83
C LEU A 354 13.07 -1.15 -11.99
N ALA A 355 13.90 -0.51 -11.18
CA ALA A 355 14.84 -1.18 -10.28
C ALA A 355 14.11 -1.75 -9.05
N LEU A 356 13.00 -2.46 -9.26
CA LEU A 356 12.23 -3.10 -8.21
C LEU A 356 13.07 -4.14 -7.49
N HIS A 357 12.92 -4.20 -6.16
CA HIS A 357 13.47 -5.29 -5.36
C HIS A 357 13.01 -6.64 -5.94
N PRO A 358 13.88 -7.65 -6.07
CA PRO A 358 13.54 -8.92 -6.72
C PRO A 358 12.29 -9.60 -6.14
N GLU A 359 12.08 -9.53 -4.84
CA GLU A 359 10.88 -10.07 -4.20
C GLU A 359 9.60 -9.31 -4.56
N LEU A 360 9.69 -8.03 -4.90
CA LEU A 360 8.54 -7.21 -5.29
C LEU A 360 8.23 -7.30 -6.79
N ALA A 361 9.23 -7.60 -7.64
CA ALA A 361 9.07 -7.67 -9.09
C ALA A 361 7.91 -8.60 -9.48
N PRO A 362 7.03 -8.20 -10.43
CA PRO A 362 5.91 -9.03 -10.90
C PRO A 362 6.37 -10.37 -11.46
N TYR A 363 7.29 -10.35 -12.40
CA TYR A 363 8.00 -11.54 -12.86
C TYR A 363 9.40 -11.56 -12.26
N LYS A 364 9.80 -12.73 -11.75
CA LYS A 364 11.15 -12.92 -11.21
C LYS A 364 12.17 -13.17 -12.32
N VAL A 365 11.73 -13.81 -13.39
CA VAL A 365 12.56 -14.19 -14.50
C VAL A 365 11.78 -14.23 -15.81
N ALA A 366 12.42 -13.78 -16.90
CA ALA A 366 11.92 -13.94 -18.27
C ALA A 366 12.80 -14.92 -19.04
N VAL A 367 12.18 -15.82 -19.81
CA VAL A 367 12.88 -16.76 -20.69
C VAL A 367 12.64 -16.35 -22.14
N LEU A 368 13.70 -16.05 -22.86
CA LEU A 368 13.68 -15.35 -24.13
C LEU A 368 14.46 -16.16 -25.20
N PRO A 369 13.87 -16.47 -26.37
CA PRO A 369 14.60 -17.10 -27.47
C PRO A 369 15.42 -16.05 -28.24
N LEU A 370 16.68 -16.30 -28.51
CA LEU A 370 17.48 -15.47 -29.43
C LEU A 370 16.93 -15.54 -30.84
N LEU A 371 16.52 -16.75 -31.28
CA LEU A 371 15.97 -17.03 -32.60
C LEU A 371 14.59 -17.69 -32.48
N LYS A 372 13.54 -16.89 -32.50
CA LYS A 372 12.14 -17.34 -32.34
C LYS A 372 11.61 -18.25 -33.48
N LYS A 373 12.29 -18.32 -34.61
CA LYS A 373 11.92 -19.19 -35.73
C LYS A 373 12.58 -20.56 -35.68
N ARG A 374 13.39 -20.82 -34.67
CA ARG A 374 14.10 -22.10 -34.50
C ARG A 374 13.37 -22.95 -33.46
N PRO A 375 12.64 -23.99 -33.85
CA PRO A 375 11.78 -24.78 -32.99
C PRO A 375 12.52 -25.32 -31.74
N GLU A 376 13.74 -25.82 -31.91
CA GLU A 376 14.53 -26.42 -30.83
C GLU A 376 14.86 -25.41 -29.72
N ILE A 377 15.14 -24.14 -30.08
CA ILE A 377 15.37 -23.04 -29.13
C ILE A 377 14.07 -22.72 -28.39
N VAL A 378 12.95 -22.64 -29.11
CA VAL A 378 11.64 -22.35 -28.51
C VAL A 378 11.23 -23.47 -27.55
N GLU A 379 11.38 -24.73 -27.92
CA GLU A 379 11.08 -25.88 -27.06
C GLU A 379 11.93 -25.87 -25.78
N LEU A 380 13.23 -25.55 -25.90
CA LEU A 380 14.11 -25.41 -24.74
C LEU A 380 13.65 -24.27 -23.83
N CYS A 381 13.31 -23.08 -24.37
CA CYS A 381 12.72 -21.97 -23.59
C CYS A 381 11.47 -22.42 -22.85
N GLN A 382 10.54 -23.12 -23.52
CA GLN A 382 9.29 -23.57 -22.92
C GLN A 382 9.51 -24.59 -21.80
N ARG A 383 10.48 -25.47 -21.91
CA ARG A 383 10.88 -26.39 -20.84
C ARG A 383 11.42 -25.62 -19.62
N ILE A 384 12.32 -24.67 -19.84
CA ILE A 384 12.92 -23.87 -18.76
C ILE A 384 11.84 -23.05 -18.06
N VAL A 385 10.98 -22.34 -18.79
CA VAL A 385 9.93 -21.52 -18.16
C VAL A 385 8.90 -22.38 -17.42
N ALA A 386 8.56 -23.57 -17.95
CA ALA A 386 7.64 -24.48 -17.28
C ALA A 386 8.19 -25.01 -15.95
N ASP A 387 9.50 -25.25 -15.88
CA ASP A 387 10.15 -25.66 -14.64
C ASP A 387 10.21 -24.50 -13.61
N LEU A 388 10.58 -23.29 -14.05
CA LEU A 388 10.63 -22.09 -13.21
C LEU A 388 9.25 -21.73 -12.62
N ARG A 389 8.17 -21.87 -13.40
CA ARG A 389 6.78 -21.54 -12.97
C ARG A 389 6.26 -22.38 -11.82
N ARG A 390 6.91 -23.47 -11.47
CA ARG A 390 6.55 -24.28 -10.29
C ARG A 390 6.85 -23.56 -8.96
N ASP A 391 7.81 -22.59 -9.00
CA ASP A 391 8.28 -21.95 -7.76
C ASP A 391 8.18 -20.42 -7.84
N VAL A 392 8.28 -19.82 -9.04
CA VAL A 392 8.29 -18.38 -9.22
C VAL A 392 7.44 -17.93 -10.40
N MET A 393 7.00 -16.67 -10.37
CA MET A 393 6.38 -16.05 -11.53
C MET A 393 7.45 -15.85 -12.63
N ALA A 394 7.32 -16.64 -13.71
CA ALA A 394 8.20 -16.59 -14.86
C ALA A 394 7.43 -16.37 -16.16
N VAL A 395 7.98 -15.60 -17.08
CA VAL A 395 7.37 -15.28 -18.37
C VAL A 395 8.22 -15.79 -19.53
N TYR A 396 7.56 -16.27 -20.58
CA TYR A 396 8.14 -16.49 -21.91
C TYR A 396 7.69 -15.37 -22.84
N ASP A 397 8.62 -14.76 -23.59
CA ASP A 397 8.29 -13.74 -24.60
C ASP A 397 9.18 -13.92 -25.83
N ASP A 398 8.56 -14.05 -27.03
CA ASP A 398 9.21 -14.16 -28.34
C ASP A 398 8.70 -13.15 -29.36
N THR A 399 7.93 -12.16 -28.89
CA THR A 399 7.16 -11.26 -29.77
C THR A 399 8.00 -10.18 -30.45
N ALA A 400 9.30 -10.05 -30.11
CA ALA A 400 10.21 -9.07 -30.68
C ALA A 400 11.64 -9.60 -30.83
N SER A 401 12.59 -8.74 -31.24
CA SER A 401 14.04 -9.05 -31.22
C SER A 401 14.54 -9.02 -29.76
N ILE A 402 15.61 -9.76 -29.48
CA ILE A 402 16.16 -9.92 -28.12
C ILE A 402 16.42 -8.59 -27.42
N GLY A 403 16.98 -7.59 -28.10
CA GLY A 403 17.23 -6.28 -27.51
C GLY A 403 15.94 -5.57 -27.08
N LYS A 404 14.86 -5.66 -27.88
CA LYS A 404 13.54 -5.13 -27.52
C LYS A 404 12.89 -5.93 -26.38
N LEU A 405 13.12 -7.25 -26.32
CA LEU A 405 12.62 -8.09 -25.23
C LEU A 405 13.29 -7.70 -23.92
N TYR A 406 14.61 -7.52 -23.89
CA TYR A 406 15.32 -7.02 -22.69
C TYR A 406 14.78 -5.67 -22.23
N ARG A 407 14.64 -4.69 -23.14
CA ARG A 407 14.08 -3.36 -22.80
C ARG A 407 12.68 -3.46 -22.17
N ARG A 408 11.85 -4.35 -22.69
CA ARG A 408 10.50 -4.60 -22.16
C ARG A 408 10.56 -5.16 -20.75
N GLN A 409 11.46 -6.11 -20.49
CA GLN A 409 11.64 -6.71 -19.17
C GLN A 409 12.25 -5.71 -18.18
N ASP A 410 13.19 -4.86 -18.61
CA ASP A 410 13.73 -3.77 -17.82
C ASP A 410 12.62 -2.79 -17.38
N GLU A 411 11.73 -2.38 -18.31
CA GLU A 411 10.61 -1.46 -18.02
C GLU A 411 9.55 -2.03 -17.06
N ILE A 412 9.41 -3.33 -16.93
CA ILE A 412 8.45 -3.95 -15.99
C ILE A 412 9.12 -4.47 -14.73
N GLY A 413 10.44 -4.26 -14.59
CA GLY A 413 11.18 -4.54 -13.38
C GLY A 413 11.58 -6.01 -13.20
N THR A 414 11.58 -6.84 -14.25
CA THR A 414 12.02 -8.23 -14.17
C THR A 414 13.52 -8.29 -13.86
N PRO A 415 13.97 -8.86 -12.74
CA PRO A 415 15.39 -8.80 -12.33
C PRO A 415 16.30 -9.63 -13.21
N TRP A 416 15.85 -10.76 -13.73
CA TRP A 416 16.69 -11.66 -14.53
C TRP A 416 16.03 -12.07 -15.84
N CYS A 417 16.85 -12.14 -16.91
CA CYS A 417 16.44 -12.67 -18.21
C CYS A 417 17.32 -13.86 -18.58
N VAL A 418 16.71 -14.99 -18.89
CA VAL A 418 17.35 -16.19 -19.41
C VAL A 418 17.22 -16.18 -20.93
N THR A 419 18.33 -16.18 -21.66
CA THR A 419 18.33 -16.23 -23.13
C THR A 419 18.85 -17.57 -23.61
N VAL A 420 18.05 -18.22 -24.45
CA VAL A 420 18.40 -19.44 -25.14
C VAL A 420 18.87 -19.05 -26.53
N ASP A 421 20.09 -19.40 -26.88
CA ASP A 421 20.76 -19.14 -28.16
C ASP A 421 21.08 -20.41 -28.94
N VAL A 422 21.85 -20.28 -30.02
CA VAL A 422 22.23 -21.44 -30.85
C VAL A 422 23.18 -22.35 -30.07
N ASP A 423 24.15 -21.76 -29.38
CA ASP A 423 25.16 -22.53 -28.64
C ASP A 423 24.51 -23.32 -27.47
N SER A 424 23.34 -22.86 -26.99
CA SER A 424 22.58 -23.58 -25.95
C SER A 424 22.14 -24.99 -26.36
N LEU A 425 22.04 -25.27 -27.66
CA LEU A 425 21.70 -26.60 -28.17
C LEU A 425 22.88 -27.56 -28.15
N ASP A 426 24.10 -27.01 -28.19
CA ASP A 426 25.35 -27.79 -28.23
C ASP A 426 25.95 -27.97 -26.82
N ASP A 427 25.98 -26.88 -26.02
CA ASP A 427 26.62 -26.86 -24.69
C ASP A 427 25.66 -27.08 -23.52
N ASN A 428 24.35 -27.18 -23.80
CA ASN A 428 23.27 -27.29 -22.79
C ASN A 428 23.35 -26.21 -21.68
N ALA A 429 23.75 -24.99 -22.09
CA ALA A 429 23.83 -23.83 -21.20
C ALA A 429 23.06 -22.65 -21.80
N VAL A 430 22.68 -21.70 -20.98
CA VAL A 430 21.94 -20.50 -21.36
C VAL A 430 22.60 -19.25 -20.79
N THR A 431 22.30 -18.09 -21.36
CA THR A 431 22.80 -16.81 -20.83
C THR A 431 21.79 -16.22 -19.85
N VAL A 432 22.20 -15.96 -18.62
CA VAL A 432 21.41 -15.23 -17.62
C VAL A 432 21.90 -13.79 -17.54
N ARG A 433 21.01 -12.83 -17.83
CA ARG A 433 21.29 -11.39 -17.75
C ARG A 433 20.65 -10.80 -16.49
N ASP A 434 21.42 -10.02 -15.77
CA ASP A 434 20.97 -9.22 -14.66
C ASP A 434 20.45 -7.85 -15.17
N ARG A 435 19.30 -7.38 -14.65
CA ARG A 435 18.65 -6.13 -15.05
C ARG A 435 19.51 -4.91 -14.70
N ASP A 436 20.01 -4.86 -13.47
CA ASP A 436 20.59 -3.64 -12.90
C ASP A 436 22.02 -3.41 -13.41
N THR A 437 22.81 -4.46 -13.46
CA THR A 437 24.19 -4.39 -13.93
C THR A 437 24.34 -4.62 -15.43
N MET A 438 23.31 -5.17 -16.08
CA MET A 438 23.34 -5.68 -17.45
C MET A 438 24.41 -6.75 -17.72
N SER A 439 25.05 -7.27 -16.66
CA SER A 439 26.01 -8.35 -16.75
C SER A 439 25.35 -9.64 -17.22
N GLN A 440 26.09 -10.48 -17.90
CA GLN A 440 25.65 -11.75 -18.43
C GLN A 440 26.59 -12.87 -18.02
N GLU A 441 26.03 -13.99 -17.65
CA GLU A 441 26.79 -15.20 -17.32
C GLU A 441 26.21 -16.41 -18.03
N ARG A 442 27.08 -17.38 -18.34
CA ARG A 442 26.65 -18.64 -18.94
C ARG A 442 26.38 -19.67 -17.85
N VAL A 443 25.20 -20.28 -17.86
CA VAL A 443 24.70 -21.17 -16.81
C VAL A 443 24.17 -22.46 -17.43
N PRO A 444 24.53 -23.65 -16.95
CA PRO A 444 23.91 -24.90 -17.39
C PRO A 444 22.39 -24.87 -17.20
N VAL A 445 21.63 -25.38 -18.16
CA VAL A 445 20.15 -25.38 -18.15
C VAL A 445 19.61 -25.95 -16.83
N GLU A 446 20.15 -27.05 -16.35
CA GLU A 446 19.75 -27.69 -15.10
C GLU A 446 20.03 -26.85 -13.84
N GLY A 447 20.96 -25.89 -13.91
CA GLY A 447 21.34 -24.99 -12.84
C GLY A 447 20.49 -23.70 -12.75
N VAL A 448 19.76 -23.36 -13.82
CA VAL A 448 19.04 -22.07 -13.94
C VAL A 448 18.06 -21.86 -12.79
N LYS A 449 17.21 -22.82 -12.51
CA LYS A 449 16.20 -22.73 -11.46
C LYS A 449 16.82 -22.50 -10.09
N ARG A 450 17.83 -23.27 -9.75
CA ARG A 450 18.56 -23.13 -8.50
C ARG A 450 19.18 -21.74 -8.37
N LEU A 451 19.85 -21.26 -9.41
CA LEU A 451 20.46 -19.94 -9.45
C LEU A 451 19.42 -18.84 -9.16
N ILE A 452 18.24 -18.90 -9.80
CA ILE A 452 17.19 -17.90 -9.59
C ILE A 452 16.64 -17.93 -8.16
N LEU A 453 16.41 -19.13 -7.60
CA LEU A 453 15.95 -19.29 -6.23
C LEU A 453 17.00 -18.84 -5.21
N ASP A 454 18.27 -19.17 -5.39
CA ASP A 454 19.39 -18.76 -4.54
C ASP A 454 19.52 -17.21 -4.54
N ARG A 455 19.40 -16.57 -5.71
CA ARG A 455 19.42 -15.10 -5.83
C ARG A 455 18.22 -14.44 -5.15
N LEU A 456 17.01 -15.02 -5.30
CA LEU A 456 15.82 -14.52 -4.60
C LEU A 456 16.00 -14.63 -3.08
N SER A 457 16.49 -15.78 -2.61
CA SER A 457 16.75 -15.98 -1.19
C SER A 457 17.82 -15.01 -0.66
N ALA A 458 18.88 -14.76 -1.43
CA ALA A 458 19.93 -13.80 -1.06
C ALA A 458 19.45 -12.33 -1.07
N SER A 459 18.39 -12.01 -1.80
CA SER A 459 17.80 -10.67 -1.80
C SER A 459 16.83 -10.43 -0.63
N HIS A 460 16.51 -11.47 0.12
CA HIS A 460 15.60 -11.36 1.26
C HIS A 460 16.20 -10.44 2.33
N PRO A 461 15.47 -9.41 2.82
CA PRO A 461 15.91 -8.60 3.96
C PRO A 461 16.19 -9.46 5.20
N ALA A 462 17.24 -9.10 5.95
CA ALA A 462 17.68 -9.82 7.16
C ALA A 462 16.76 -9.58 8.35
#